data_a908f2b9c99160bec1852e454d1e3239
#
_entry.id   a908f2b9c99160bec1852e454d1e3239
#
_cell.length_a   1.000
_cell.length_b   1.000
_cell.length_c   1.000
_cell.angle_alpha   90.00
_cell.angle_beta   90.00
_cell.angle_gamma   90.00
#
_symmetry.space_group_name_H-M   'P 1'
#
loop_
_entity.id
_entity.type
_entity.pdbx_description
1 polymer ?
#
loop_
_entity_poly.entity_id
_entity_poly.type
_entity_poly.pdbx_seq_one_letter_code
_entity_poly.pdbx_strand_id
1 'polypeptide(L)'
;MENLTCSSKDSAAKLVFACSGAADVGEVSDLVARKLHSDGERQMKCLAFIGGGIQDMIDSVRHTNMLVIDGCNLDCGKLTMEKNGISDFCHLRLTDLGYIKGHTTATRNTVNQIAEHAVSIH
;
A
#
# COMPACT_ATOMS: atom_id res chain seq x y z
N MET A 1 -8.58 21.25 -6.65
CA MET A 1 -7.76 20.23 -6.01
C MET A 1 -8.38 18.86 -6.18
N GLU A 2 -7.56 17.92 -6.50
CA GLU A 2 -8.00 16.56 -6.75
C GLU A 2 -8.53 15.92 -5.49
N ASN A 3 -9.66 15.21 -5.62
CA ASN A 3 -10.21 14.44 -4.50
C ASN A 3 -9.46 13.11 -4.38
N LEU A 4 -8.74 12.92 -3.28
CA LEU A 4 -7.95 11.73 -3.03
C LEU A 4 -8.68 10.68 -2.18
N THR A 5 -9.97 10.89 -1.90
CA THR A 5 -10.79 9.90 -1.24
C THR A 5 -11.06 8.75 -2.18
N CYS A 6 -10.65 7.56 -1.83
CA CYS A 6 -10.74 6.38 -2.68
C CYS A 6 -11.58 5.26 -2.07
N SER A 7 -12.13 5.48 -0.89
CA SER A 7 -12.96 4.51 -0.19
C SER A 7 -14.11 5.22 0.50
N SER A 8 -15.27 4.56 0.56
CA SER A 8 -16.42 5.04 1.32
C SER A 8 -16.28 4.76 2.82
N LYS A 9 -15.15 4.22 3.26
CA LYS A 9 -14.92 3.74 4.63
C LYS A 9 -14.11 4.74 5.45
N ASP A 10 -14.45 6.03 5.40
CA ASP A 10 -13.68 7.09 6.04
C ASP A 10 -13.53 6.93 7.55
N SER A 11 -14.57 6.41 8.21
CA SER A 11 -14.56 6.24 9.66
C SER A 11 -13.99 4.89 10.11
N ALA A 12 -13.67 4.01 9.17
CA ALA A 12 -13.10 2.70 9.48
C ALA A 12 -11.61 2.82 9.81
N ALA A 13 -11.07 1.77 10.43
CA ALA A 13 -9.64 1.67 10.68
C ALA A 13 -8.88 1.78 9.35
N LYS A 14 -7.77 2.51 9.36
CA LYS A 14 -6.94 2.71 8.18
C LYS A 14 -5.77 1.76 8.20
N LEU A 15 -5.69 0.92 7.16
CA LEU A 15 -4.64 -0.07 7.01
C LEU A 15 -3.80 0.23 5.77
N VAL A 16 -2.59 -0.32 5.74
CA VAL A 16 -1.72 -0.27 4.56
C VAL A 16 -1.07 -1.63 4.34
N PHE A 17 -1.03 -2.04 3.08
CA PHE A 17 -0.34 -3.24 2.61
C PHE A 17 0.70 -2.82 1.58
N ALA A 18 1.83 -3.47 1.55
CA ALA A 18 2.89 -3.15 0.60
C ALA A 18 3.38 -4.38 -0.12
N CYS A 19 3.64 -4.22 -1.42
CA CYS A 19 4.47 -5.14 -2.16
C CYS A 19 5.91 -4.96 -1.64
N SER A 20 6.43 -5.97 -0.97
CA SER A 20 7.76 -5.95 -0.35
C SER A 20 8.73 -6.81 -1.16
N GLY A 21 8.71 -6.65 -2.48
CA GLY A 21 9.50 -7.46 -3.39
C GLY A 21 10.98 -7.14 -3.36
N ALA A 22 11.75 -7.93 -4.12
CA ALA A 22 13.21 -7.81 -4.17
C ALA A 22 13.72 -6.61 -4.95
N ALA A 23 12.86 -5.99 -5.79
CA ALA A 23 13.24 -4.82 -6.55
C ALA A 23 13.38 -3.58 -5.65
N ASP A 24 14.12 -2.58 -6.13
CA ASP A 24 14.29 -1.33 -5.41
C ASP A 24 12.95 -0.64 -5.08
N VAL A 25 12.02 -0.59 -6.04
CA VAL A 25 10.68 -0.02 -5.79
C VAL A 25 9.87 -0.87 -4.83
N GLY A 26 10.13 -2.18 -4.73
CA GLY A 26 9.52 -3.05 -3.73
C GLY A 26 10.02 -2.72 -2.33
N GLU A 27 11.31 -2.48 -2.18
CA GLU A 27 11.88 -2.03 -0.92
C GLU A 27 11.29 -0.66 -0.52
N VAL A 28 11.21 0.26 -1.47
CA VAL A 28 10.65 1.59 -1.19
C VAL A 28 9.18 1.49 -0.76
N SER A 29 8.38 0.67 -1.43
CA SER A 29 6.97 0.51 -1.04
C SER A 29 6.84 -0.06 0.37
N ASP A 30 7.68 -1.00 0.76
CA ASP A 30 7.72 -1.56 2.11
C ASP A 30 8.09 -0.46 3.13
N LEU A 31 9.13 0.29 2.85
CA LEU A 31 9.58 1.36 3.76
C LEU A 31 8.55 2.47 3.91
N VAL A 32 7.83 2.81 2.85
CA VAL A 32 6.74 3.79 2.92
C VAL A 32 5.62 3.28 3.84
N ALA A 33 5.22 2.02 3.69
CA ALA A 33 4.20 1.44 4.55
C ALA A 33 4.63 1.44 6.02
N ARG A 34 5.88 1.09 6.30
CA ARG A 34 6.43 1.10 7.65
C ARG A 34 6.46 2.51 8.24
N LYS A 35 6.77 3.50 7.42
CA LYS A 35 6.75 4.89 7.86
C LYS A 35 5.34 5.34 8.20
N LEU A 36 4.37 5.03 7.36
CA LEU A 36 2.96 5.37 7.64
C LEU A 36 2.51 4.73 8.95
N HIS A 37 2.95 3.51 9.21
CA HIS A 37 2.64 2.82 10.46
C HIS A 37 3.28 3.51 11.67
N SER A 38 4.57 3.81 11.60
CA SER A 38 5.28 4.43 12.72
C SER A 38 4.80 5.86 12.99
N ASP A 39 4.32 6.56 11.97
CA ASP A 39 3.77 7.91 12.11
C ASP A 39 2.31 7.92 12.58
N GLY A 40 1.70 6.75 12.76
CA GLY A 40 0.32 6.63 13.19
C GLY A 40 -0.73 6.95 12.12
N GLU A 41 -0.31 7.03 10.86
CA GLU A 41 -1.22 7.37 9.76
C GLU A 41 -2.06 6.19 9.31
N ARG A 42 -1.45 5.01 9.22
CA ARG A 42 -2.12 3.75 8.86
C ARG A 42 -1.43 2.59 9.56
N GLN A 43 -2.20 1.61 9.96
CA GLN A 43 -1.64 0.39 10.52
C GLN A 43 -1.17 -0.52 9.39
N MET A 44 0.10 -0.91 9.40
CA MET A 44 0.63 -1.83 8.39
C MET A 44 0.22 -3.27 8.71
N LYS A 45 -0.25 -3.97 7.69
CA LYS A 45 -0.59 -5.39 7.75
C LYS A 45 0.22 -6.14 6.70
N CYS A 46 0.42 -7.43 6.92
CA CYS A 46 1.19 -8.26 6.00
C CYS A 46 0.36 -8.65 4.78
N LEU A 47 0.86 -8.33 3.60
CA LEU A 47 0.25 -8.82 2.36
C LEU A 47 0.32 -10.35 2.29
N ALA A 48 1.33 -10.94 2.93
CA ALA A 48 1.56 -12.38 2.91
C ALA A 48 0.36 -13.19 3.43
N PHE A 49 -0.37 -12.73 4.44
CA PHE A 49 -1.51 -13.52 4.94
C PHE A 49 -2.67 -13.51 3.95
N ILE A 50 -2.82 -12.45 3.18
CA ILE A 50 -3.80 -12.41 2.10
C ILE A 50 -3.41 -13.42 1.02
N GLY A 51 -2.15 -13.36 0.57
CA GLY A 51 -1.64 -14.28 -0.44
C GLY A 51 -1.65 -15.74 -0.01
N GLY A 52 -1.47 -15.97 1.29
CA GLY A 52 -1.55 -17.32 1.86
C GLY A 52 -2.97 -17.85 2.02
N GLY A 53 -3.98 -17.01 1.78
CA GLY A 53 -5.38 -17.42 1.87
C GLY A 53 -5.84 -17.70 3.30
N ILE A 54 -5.25 -17.01 4.29
CA ILE A 54 -5.65 -17.19 5.70
C ILE A 54 -6.98 -16.46 5.90
N GLN A 55 -8.07 -17.23 5.83
CA GLN A 55 -9.41 -16.66 5.71
C GLN A 55 -9.79 -15.75 6.87
N ASP A 56 -9.46 -16.12 8.10
CA ASP A 56 -9.80 -15.30 9.27
C ASP A 56 -9.12 -13.93 9.20
N MET A 57 -7.88 -13.89 8.71
CA MET A 57 -7.15 -12.63 8.54
C MET A 57 -7.73 -11.80 7.40
N ILE A 58 -8.08 -12.46 6.29
CA ILE A 58 -8.72 -11.79 5.15
C ILE A 58 -10.03 -11.16 5.60
N ASP A 59 -10.86 -11.91 6.33
CA ASP A 59 -12.15 -11.40 6.80
C ASP A 59 -11.98 -10.23 7.77
N SER A 60 -10.90 -10.24 8.57
CA SER A 60 -10.65 -9.19 9.56
C SER A 60 -10.40 -7.82 8.92
N VAL A 61 -9.97 -7.76 7.66
CA VAL A 61 -9.62 -6.49 6.99
C VAL A 61 -10.69 -6.00 6.00
N ARG A 62 -11.73 -6.81 5.71
CA ARG A 62 -12.68 -6.51 4.63
C ARG A 62 -13.40 -5.18 4.77
N HIS A 63 -13.67 -4.74 5.98
CA HIS A 63 -14.46 -3.53 6.21
C HIS A 63 -13.60 -2.36 6.70
N THR A 64 -12.31 -2.40 6.39
CA THR A 64 -11.38 -1.33 6.76
C THR A 64 -11.07 -0.47 5.54
N ASN A 65 -10.49 0.70 5.79
CA ASN A 65 -9.98 1.58 4.74
C ASN A 65 -8.56 1.12 4.41
N MET A 66 -8.39 0.45 3.28
CA MET A 66 -7.12 -0.15 2.89
C MET A 66 -6.41 0.65 1.80
N LEU A 67 -5.12 0.87 1.97
CA LEU A 67 -4.22 1.37 0.95
C LEU A 67 -3.26 0.25 0.57
N VAL A 68 -3.16 -0.06 -0.71
CA VAL A 68 -2.21 -1.05 -1.23
C VAL A 68 -1.16 -0.32 -2.05
N ILE A 69 0.11 -0.46 -1.66
CA ILE A 69 1.24 0.19 -2.33
C ILE A 69 1.98 -0.85 -3.15
N ASP A 70 2.04 -0.63 -4.46
CA ASP A 70 2.84 -1.45 -5.38
C ASP A 70 4.00 -0.62 -5.94
N GLY A 71 5.16 -1.27 -6.08
CA GLY A 71 6.33 -0.60 -6.61
C GLY A 71 6.27 -0.40 -8.11
N CYS A 72 5.76 -1.38 -8.85
CA CYS A 72 5.75 -1.34 -10.31
C CYS A 72 4.45 -1.85 -10.90
N ASN A 73 4.37 -1.81 -12.23
CA ASN A 73 3.14 -2.17 -12.96
C ASN A 73 2.83 -3.67 -13.02
N LEU A 74 3.59 -4.50 -12.34
CA LEU A 74 3.19 -5.90 -12.14
C LEU A 74 2.01 -6.00 -11.18
N ASP A 75 1.82 -5.00 -10.32
CA ASP A 75 0.67 -4.90 -9.41
C ASP A 75 0.50 -6.12 -8.51
N CYS A 76 1.60 -6.63 -7.98
CA CYS A 76 1.57 -7.85 -7.14
C CYS A 76 0.63 -7.70 -5.95
N GLY A 77 0.63 -6.54 -5.30
CA GLY A 77 -0.26 -6.28 -4.17
C GLY A 77 -1.72 -6.22 -4.59
N LYS A 78 -2.01 -5.44 -5.61
CA LYS A 78 -3.36 -5.33 -6.15
C LYS A 78 -3.91 -6.69 -6.56
N LEU A 79 -3.13 -7.45 -7.31
CA LEU A 79 -3.55 -8.78 -7.79
C LEU A 79 -3.77 -9.76 -6.64
N THR A 80 -2.91 -9.69 -5.61
CA THR A 80 -3.06 -10.52 -4.42
C THR A 80 -4.39 -10.25 -3.73
N MET A 81 -4.75 -8.98 -3.57
CA MET A 81 -6.03 -8.60 -2.97
C MET A 81 -7.18 -9.12 -3.81
N GLU A 82 -7.17 -8.83 -5.11
CA GLU A 82 -8.27 -9.21 -6.01
C GLU A 82 -8.48 -10.71 -6.09
N LYS A 83 -7.40 -11.50 -6.13
CA LYS A 83 -7.49 -12.96 -6.15
C LYS A 83 -8.14 -13.54 -4.90
N ASN A 84 -8.11 -12.80 -3.81
CA ASN A 84 -8.66 -13.23 -2.54
C ASN A 84 -9.97 -12.52 -2.20
N GLY A 85 -10.63 -11.96 -3.21
CA GLY A 85 -11.98 -11.40 -3.06
C GLY A 85 -12.03 -10.03 -2.42
N ILE A 86 -10.91 -9.31 -2.39
CA ILE A 86 -10.87 -7.94 -1.87
C ILE A 86 -10.70 -6.98 -3.03
N SER A 87 -11.69 -6.10 -3.24
CA SER A 87 -11.66 -5.15 -4.36
C SER A 87 -11.85 -3.69 -3.92
N ASP A 88 -12.30 -3.44 -2.69
CA ASP A 88 -12.55 -2.09 -2.21
C ASP A 88 -11.34 -1.57 -1.43
N PHE A 89 -10.35 -1.08 -2.16
CA PHE A 89 -9.13 -0.51 -1.59
C PHE A 89 -8.59 0.60 -2.49
N CYS A 90 -7.80 1.51 -1.90
CA CYS A 90 -7.01 2.47 -2.66
C CYS A 90 -5.76 1.78 -3.19
N HIS A 91 -5.31 2.17 -4.35
CA HIS A 91 -4.08 1.64 -4.94
C HIS A 91 -3.10 2.78 -5.25
N LEU A 92 -1.87 2.64 -4.78
CA LEU A 92 -0.79 3.57 -5.09
C LEU A 92 0.33 2.79 -5.77
N ARG A 93 0.65 3.15 -7.00
CA ARG A 93 1.74 2.53 -7.76
C ARG A 93 2.88 3.54 -7.88
N LEU A 94 4.07 3.19 -7.40
CA LEU A 94 5.19 4.12 -7.35
C LEU A 94 5.67 4.55 -8.73
N THR A 95 5.59 3.66 -9.72
CA THR A 95 5.97 4.02 -11.10
C THR A 95 5.06 5.09 -11.68
N ASP A 96 3.82 5.19 -11.23
CA ASP A 96 2.89 6.24 -11.66
C ASP A 96 3.33 7.62 -11.14
N LEU A 97 4.13 7.65 -10.08
CA LEU A 97 4.68 8.88 -9.51
C LEU A 97 6.06 9.23 -10.09
N GLY A 98 6.52 8.44 -11.06
CA GLY A 98 7.81 8.68 -11.70
C GLY A 98 8.99 7.92 -11.09
N TYR A 99 8.75 7.04 -10.13
CA TYR A 99 9.81 6.23 -9.51
C TYR A 99 10.00 4.95 -10.30
N ILE A 100 11.04 4.93 -11.14
CA ILE A 100 11.27 3.87 -12.13
C ILE A 100 12.00 2.69 -11.48
N LYS A 101 11.48 1.48 -11.74
CA LYS A 101 12.09 0.23 -11.28
C LYS A 101 13.52 0.12 -11.81
N GLY A 102 14.46 -0.15 -10.91
CA GLY A 102 15.88 -0.24 -11.23
C GLY A 102 16.63 1.09 -11.15
N HIS A 103 15.91 2.19 -10.97
CA HIS A 103 16.49 3.54 -10.93
C HIS A 103 16.00 4.34 -9.71
N THR A 104 15.51 3.66 -8.69
CA THR A 104 14.97 4.32 -7.50
C THR A 104 15.70 3.81 -6.26
N THR A 105 16.56 4.63 -5.69
CA THR A 105 17.28 4.28 -4.46
C THR A 105 16.36 4.49 -3.26
N ALA A 106 16.36 3.53 -2.33
CA ALA A 106 15.53 3.57 -1.14
C ALA A 106 16.13 4.51 -0.08
N THR A 107 16.21 5.80 -0.41
CA THR A 107 16.71 6.82 0.52
C THR A 107 15.59 7.31 1.43
N ARG A 108 15.98 7.85 2.59
CA ARG A 108 15.03 8.47 3.52
C ARG A 108 14.22 9.57 2.83
N ASN A 109 14.89 10.38 2.00
CA ASN A 109 14.22 11.46 1.28
C ASN A 109 13.13 10.94 0.34
N THR A 110 13.44 9.92 -0.46
CA THR A 110 12.47 9.31 -1.37
C THR A 110 11.29 8.72 -0.59
N VAL A 111 11.57 7.98 0.47
CA VAL A 111 10.52 7.38 1.31
C VAL A 111 9.63 8.47 1.92
N ASN A 112 10.24 9.55 2.43
CA ASN A 112 9.49 10.65 3.03
C ASN A 112 8.58 11.35 2.02
N GLN A 113 9.06 11.58 0.80
CA GLN A 113 8.27 12.23 -0.25
C GLN A 113 7.05 11.39 -0.62
N ILE A 114 7.23 10.08 -0.77
CA ILE A 114 6.13 9.18 -1.12
C ILE A 114 5.15 9.05 0.05
N ALA A 115 5.66 8.93 1.28
CA ALA A 115 4.81 8.84 2.46
C ALA A 115 3.95 10.10 2.61
N GLU A 116 4.51 11.27 2.36
CA GLU A 116 3.77 12.54 2.40
C GLU A 116 2.62 12.53 1.38
N HIS A 117 2.89 12.05 0.16
CA HIS A 117 1.85 11.89 -0.85
C HIS A 117 0.78 10.90 -0.39
N ALA A 118 1.20 9.77 0.19
CA ALA A 118 0.28 8.72 0.64
C ALA A 118 -0.66 9.20 1.76
N VAL A 119 -0.18 10.07 2.65
CA VAL A 119 -1.00 10.63 3.73
C VAL A 119 -2.18 11.43 3.17
N SER A 120 -2.02 12.03 1.99
CA SER A 120 -3.10 12.79 1.35
C SER A 120 -4.21 11.89 0.77
N ILE A 121 -3.99 10.58 0.72
CA ILE A 121 -4.99 9.62 0.25
C ILE A 121 -5.85 9.18 1.44
N HIS A 122 -7.16 9.39 1.33
CA HIS A 122 -8.10 9.08 2.42
C HIS A 122 -8.78 7.73 2.24
#